data_60ecc7fa6b83abefc2a7b4b119d6cc50
#
_entry.id   60ecc7fa6b83abefc2a7b4b119d6cc50
#
_cell.length_a   1.000
_cell.length_b   1.000
_cell.length_c   1.000
_cell.angle_alpha   90.00
_cell.angle_beta   90.00
_cell.angle_gamma   90.00
#
_symmetry.space_group_name_H-M   'P 1'
#
loop_
_entity.id
_entity.type
_entity.pdbx_description
1 polymer ?
#
loop_
_entity_poly.entity_id
_entity_poly.type
_entity_poly.pdbx_seq_one_letter_code
_entity_poly.pdbx_strand_id
1 'polypeptide(L)'
;MTFEPRKRLHQPAEFRAVRLKGKRVTDAYFSLSVLANQCTHARLGLAIATRTCGTAVVRNRLKRLTRESFRHNQHLLPSVDVTVAARDAAKQAPASALRASLEKHWKSITRQW
;
A
#
# COMPACT_ATOMS: atom_id res chain seq x y z
N MET A 1 -17.94 0.83 -5.24
CA MET A 1 -16.80 1.38 -5.99
C MET A 1 -15.80 0.29 -6.31
N THR A 2 -15.38 0.23 -7.55
CA THR A 2 -14.53 -0.85 -8.03
C THR A 2 -13.08 -0.39 -8.16
N PHE A 3 -12.15 -1.15 -7.59
CA PHE A 3 -10.72 -0.93 -7.78
C PHE A 3 -10.32 -1.58 -9.10
N GLU A 4 -9.87 -0.78 -10.05
CA GLU A 4 -9.56 -1.26 -11.40
C GLU A 4 -8.46 -2.32 -11.39
N PRO A 5 -8.67 -3.49 -12.04
CA PRO A 5 -7.67 -4.56 -12.04
C PRO A 5 -6.30 -4.14 -12.54
N ARG A 6 -6.23 -3.28 -13.56
CA ARG A 6 -4.95 -2.82 -14.11
C ARG A 6 -4.10 -2.03 -13.12
N LYS A 7 -4.70 -1.54 -12.03
CA LYS A 7 -4.02 -0.76 -11.00
C LYS A 7 -3.61 -1.59 -9.80
N ARG A 8 -3.76 -2.91 -9.90
CA ARG A 8 -3.34 -3.85 -8.87
C ARG A 8 -2.15 -4.67 -9.36
N LEU A 9 -1.34 -5.09 -8.41
CA LEU A 9 -0.34 -6.11 -8.65
C LEU A 9 -1.02 -7.47 -8.53
N HIS A 10 -0.88 -8.32 -9.55
CA HIS A 10 -1.58 -9.60 -9.63
C HIS A 10 -0.68 -10.79 -9.41
N GLN A 11 0.57 -10.73 -9.87
CA GLN A 11 1.45 -11.88 -9.91
C GLN A 11 2.38 -11.90 -8.68
N PRO A 12 2.63 -13.09 -8.10
CA PRO A 12 3.62 -13.21 -7.03
C PRO A 12 5.00 -12.66 -7.40
N ALA A 13 5.39 -12.82 -8.66
CA ALA A 13 6.66 -12.29 -9.15
C ALA A 13 6.72 -10.76 -9.09
N GLU A 14 5.59 -10.08 -9.32
CA GLU A 14 5.52 -8.63 -9.22
C GLU A 14 5.73 -8.15 -7.79
N PHE A 15 5.07 -8.81 -6.83
CA PHE A 15 5.27 -8.52 -5.40
C PHE A 15 6.71 -8.73 -4.98
N ARG A 16 7.30 -9.84 -5.43
CA ARG A 16 8.69 -10.19 -5.09
C ARG A 16 9.66 -9.15 -5.64
N ALA A 17 9.46 -8.73 -6.88
CA ALA A 17 10.32 -7.72 -7.52
C ALA A 17 10.29 -6.41 -6.73
N VAL A 18 9.11 -5.95 -6.35
CA VAL A 18 8.98 -4.71 -5.57
C VAL A 18 9.67 -4.83 -4.23
N ARG A 19 9.49 -5.97 -3.56
CA ARG A 19 10.07 -6.19 -2.24
C ARG A 19 11.59 -6.29 -2.26
N LEU A 20 12.16 -6.92 -3.29
CA LEU A 20 13.60 -7.14 -3.40
C LEU A 20 14.35 -5.95 -3.98
N LYS A 21 13.75 -5.26 -4.96
CA LYS A 21 14.41 -4.18 -5.70
C LYS A 21 13.92 -2.80 -5.32
N GLY A 22 12.78 -2.71 -4.67
CA GLY A 22 12.17 -1.44 -4.31
C GLY A 22 12.80 -0.80 -3.08
N LYS A 23 12.52 0.48 -2.91
CA LYS A 23 12.91 1.22 -1.73
C LYS A 23 11.82 1.09 -0.67
N ARG A 24 12.23 0.81 0.57
CA ARG A 24 11.30 0.65 1.69
C ARG A 24 11.06 1.97 2.40
N VAL A 25 9.79 2.23 2.69
CA VAL A 25 9.35 3.38 3.50
C VAL A 25 8.47 2.84 4.61
N THR A 26 8.83 3.13 5.86
CA THR A 26 8.18 2.50 7.02
C THR A 26 7.81 3.55 8.07
N ASP A 27 6.66 3.36 8.72
CA ASP A 27 6.29 4.11 9.91
C ASP A 27 5.72 3.16 10.97
N ALA A 28 5.02 3.70 11.99
CA ALA A 28 4.50 2.88 13.07
C ALA A 28 3.42 1.88 12.60
N TYR A 29 2.69 2.20 11.54
CA TYR A 29 1.51 1.43 11.12
C TYR A 29 1.73 0.59 9.88
N PHE A 30 2.51 1.08 8.92
CA PHE A 30 2.67 0.43 7.62
C PHE A 30 4.12 0.36 7.18
N SER A 31 4.42 -0.66 6.40
CA SER A 31 5.70 -0.80 5.71
C SER A 31 5.40 -0.89 4.22
N LEU A 32 5.93 0.07 3.46
CA LEU A 32 5.74 0.14 2.02
C LEU A 32 7.03 -0.20 1.30
N SER A 33 6.92 -0.89 0.18
CA SER A 33 8.04 -1.05 -0.75
C SER A 33 7.63 -0.43 -2.08
N VAL A 34 8.50 0.38 -2.66
CA VAL A 34 8.20 1.18 -3.85
C VAL A 34 9.26 0.94 -4.92
N LEU A 35 8.81 0.63 -6.13
CA LEU A 35 9.68 0.37 -7.27
C LEU A 35 9.11 1.08 -8.50
N ALA A 36 9.92 1.84 -9.22
CA ALA A 36 9.50 2.46 -10.47
C ALA A 36 9.07 1.36 -11.45
N ASN A 37 7.98 1.59 -12.18
CA ASN A 37 7.48 0.63 -13.15
C ASN A 37 7.50 1.20 -14.56
N GLN A 38 7.21 0.34 -15.56
CA GLN A 38 7.16 0.73 -16.95
C GLN A 38 5.74 1.07 -17.41
N CYS A 39 4.80 1.13 -16.47
CA CYS A 39 3.40 1.43 -16.75
C CYS A 39 3.17 2.93 -16.82
N THR A 40 1.97 3.33 -17.24
CA THR A 40 1.58 4.74 -17.30
C THR A 40 0.92 5.22 -16.01
N HIS A 41 0.83 4.36 -15.01
CA HIS A 41 0.13 4.65 -13.76
C HIS A 41 0.72 3.85 -12.60
N ALA A 42 0.43 4.30 -11.39
CA ALA A 42 0.81 3.57 -10.18
C ALA A 42 -0.03 2.30 -10.01
N ARG A 43 0.59 1.26 -9.44
CA ARG A 43 -0.11 0.00 -9.14
C ARG A 43 0.09 -0.33 -7.66
N LEU A 44 -0.95 -0.90 -7.05
CA LEU A 44 -0.96 -1.23 -5.63
C LEU A 44 -1.05 -2.73 -5.40
N GLY A 45 -0.19 -3.24 -4.52
CA GLY A 45 -0.27 -4.61 -4.01
C GLY A 45 -0.41 -4.60 -2.50
N LEU A 46 -1.30 -5.42 -1.97
CA LEU A 46 -1.53 -5.51 -0.53
C LEU A 46 -0.92 -6.81 0.00
N ALA A 47 0.03 -6.67 0.92
CA ALA A 47 0.68 -7.79 1.59
C ALA A 47 0.28 -7.82 3.07
N ILE A 48 -1.02 -7.76 3.33
CA ILE A 48 -1.58 -7.72 4.69
C ILE A 48 -2.02 -9.13 5.08
N ALA A 49 -1.21 -9.80 5.88
CA ALA A 49 -1.44 -11.19 6.27
C ALA A 49 -2.32 -11.29 7.52
N THR A 50 -3.15 -12.34 7.57
CA THR A 50 -4.00 -12.62 8.72
C THR A 50 -3.19 -12.80 10.00
N ARG A 51 -2.06 -13.46 9.91
CA ARG A 51 -1.19 -13.69 11.08
C ARG A 51 -0.69 -12.40 11.72
N THR A 52 -0.49 -11.35 10.92
CA THR A 52 -0.08 -10.05 11.42
C THR A 52 -1.26 -9.29 12.01
N CYS A 53 -2.43 -9.42 11.39
CA CYS A 53 -3.61 -8.67 11.76
C CYS A 53 -4.48 -9.37 12.81
N GLY A 54 -4.26 -10.66 13.04
CA GLY A 54 -4.98 -11.43 14.05
C GLY A 54 -6.26 -12.04 13.55
N THR A 55 -7.13 -11.29 12.88
CA THR A 55 -8.42 -11.78 12.39
C THR A 55 -8.67 -11.34 10.96
N ALA A 56 -9.57 -12.07 10.28
CA ALA A 56 -9.98 -11.71 8.92
C ALA A 56 -10.72 -10.37 8.89
N VAL A 57 -11.45 -10.04 9.95
CA VAL A 57 -12.18 -8.78 10.03
C VAL A 57 -11.21 -7.59 10.04
N VAL A 58 -10.18 -7.65 10.88
CA VAL A 58 -9.16 -6.60 10.95
C VAL A 58 -8.40 -6.51 9.64
N ARG A 59 -8.00 -7.66 9.08
CA ARG A 59 -7.30 -7.72 7.80
C ARG A 59 -8.10 -7.04 6.69
N ASN A 60 -9.38 -7.37 6.57
CA ASN A 60 -10.23 -6.81 5.53
C ASN A 60 -10.46 -5.31 5.72
N ARG A 61 -10.58 -4.85 6.98
CA ARG A 61 -10.68 -3.44 7.31
C ARG A 61 -9.45 -2.68 6.83
N LEU A 62 -8.26 -3.20 7.12
CA LEU A 62 -7.00 -2.56 6.72
C LEU A 62 -6.83 -2.55 5.20
N LYS A 63 -7.20 -3.64 4.52
CA LYS A 63 -7.15 -3.72 3.07
C LYS A 63 -8.07 -2.69 2.42
N ARG A 64 -9.30 -2.59 2.90
CA ARG A 64 -10.28 -1.64 2.37
C ARG A 64 -9.78 -0.20 2.54
N LEU A 65 -9.32 0.12 3.74
CA LEU A 65 -8.85 1.46 4.06
C LEU A 65 -7.66 1.87 3.18
N THR A 66 -6.73 0.93 2.97
CA THR A 66 -5.56 1.18 2.12
C THR A 66 -5.96 1.37 0.67
N ARG A 67 -6.87 0.54 0.15
CA ARG A 67 -7.36 0.68 -1.23
C ARG A 67 -8.06 2.02 -1.45
N GLU A 68 -8.90 2.43 -0.52
CA GLU A 68 -9.61 3.71 -0.63
C GLU A 68 -8.63 4.88 -0.62
N SER A 69 -7.66 4.85 0.27
CA SER A 69 -6.64 5.88 0.35
C SER A 69 -5.82 5.97 -0.94
N PHE A 70 -5.39 4.82 -1.47
CA PHE A 70 -4.64 4.77 -2.72
C PHE A 70 -5.49 5.33 -3.87
N ARG A 71 -6.74 4.93 -3.96
CA ARG A 71 -7.63 5.38 -5.02
C ARG A 71 -7.79 6.90 -5.03
N HIS A 72 -7.91 7.51 -3.86
CA HIS A 72 -8.03 8.95 -3.77
C HIS A 72 -6.76 9.71 -4.15
N ASN A 73 -5.61 9.04 -4.08
CA ASN A 73 -4.32 9.68 -4.30
C ASN A 73 -3.58 9.19 -5.56
N GLN A 74 -4.12 8.19 -6.25
CA GLN A 74 -3.39 7.51 -7.34
C GLN A 74 -3.00 8.46 -8.47
N HIS A 75 -3.82 9.45 -8.75
CA HIS A 75 -3.57 10.40 -9.82
C HIS A 75 -2.40 11.34 -9.52
N LEU A 76 -2.00 11.43 -8.26
CA LEU A 76 -0.85 12.24 -7.85
C LEU A 76 0.43 11.43 -7.83
N LEU A 77 0.34 10.10 -7.88
CA LEU A 77 1.49 9.22 -7.76
C LEU A 77 2.18 9.04 -9.11
N PRO A 78 3.53 8.96 -9.12
CA PRO A 78 4.26 8.63 -10.33
C PRO A 78 4.04 7.17 -10.73
N SER A 79 4.65 6.75 -11.84
CA SER A 79 4.55 5.37 -12.32
C SER A 79 5.40 4.46 -11.45
N VAL A 80 4.82 3.99 -10.36
CA VAL A 80 5.50 3.10 -9.40
C VAL A 80 4.59 1.94 -9.03
N ASP A 81 5.22 0.84 -8.65
CA ASP A 81 4.55 -0.28 -7.99
C ASP A 81 4.79 -0.14 -6.49
N VAL A 82 3.71 -0.18 -5.72
CA VAL A 82 3.77 -0.04 -4.26
C VAL A 82 3.15 -1.26 -3.62
N THR A 83 3.89 -1.92 -2.73
CA THR A 83 3.31 -2.95 -1.87
C THR A 83 3.17 -2.38 -0.46
N VAL A 84 2.05 -2.68 0.19
CA VAL A 84 1.76 -2.20 1.53
C VAL A 84 1.56 -3.38 2.47
N ALA A 85 2.36 -3.42 3.52
CA ALA A 85 2.21 -4.39 4.61
C ALA A 85 1.82 -3.64 5.88
N ALA A 86 0.96 -4.25 6.70
CA ALA A 86 0.55 -3.66 7.97
C ALA A 86 1.47 -4.13 9.09
N ARG A 87 1.79 -3.22 10.01
CA ARG A 87 2.52 -3.53 11.22
C ARG A 87 1.55 -3.74 12.37
N ASP A 88 2.03 -4.31 13.47
CA ASP A 88 1.19 -4.64 14.64
C ASP A 88 0.38 -3.45 15.14
N ALA A 89 0.98 -2.28 15.21
CA ALA A 89 0.29 -1.09 15.71
C ALA A 89 -0.95 -0.72 14.90
N ALA A 90 -1.04 -1.15 13.65
CA ALA A 90 -2.18 -0.84 12.80
C ALA A 90 -3.45 -1.58 13.22
N LYS A 91 -3.34 -2.71 13.91
CA LYS A 91 -4.49 -3.52 14.32
C LYS A 91 -5.52 -2.73 15.12
N GLN A 92 -5.05 -1.91 16.04
CA GLN A 92 -5.90 -1.22 17.01
C GLN A 92 -5.93 0.28 16.81
N ALA A 93 -5.25 0.79 15.80
CA ALA A 93 -5.22 2.21 15.54
C ALA A 93 -6.58 2.69 14.98
N PRO A 94 -7.00 3.91 15.33
CA PRO A 94 -8.22 4.46 14.74
C PRO A 94 -8.03 4.74 13.25
N ALA A 95 -9.14 4.71 12.51
CA ALA A 95 -9.10 4.91 11.06
C ALA A 95 -8.45 6.24 10.67
N SER A 96 -8.69 7.30 11.46
CA SER A 96 -8.10 8.61 11.19
C SER A 96 -6.57 8.57 11.23
N ALA A 97 -5.99 7.84 12.18
CA ALA A 97 -4.53 7.70 12.30
C ALA A 97 -3.97 6.91 11.12
N LEU A 98 -4.67 5.85 10.71
CA LEU A 98 -4.25 5.03 9.57
C LEU A 98 -4.32 5.80 8.27
N ARG A 99 -5.38 6.58 8.06
CA ARG A 99 -5.51 7.42 6.86
C ARG A 99 -4.42 8.47 6.79
N ALA A 100 -4.14 9.13 7.91
CA ALA A 100 -3.08 10.14 7.96
C ALA A 100 -1.71 9.53 7.64
N SER A 101 -1.44 8.34 8.16
CA SER A 101 -0.21 7.61 7.87
C SER A 101 -0.07 7.31 6.38
N LEU A 102 -1.11 6.77 5.76
CA LEU A 102 -1.09 6.45 4.34
C LEU A 102 -0.91 7.69 3.47
N GLU A 103 -1.61 8.78 3.78
CA GLU A 103 -1.46 10.02 3.01
C GLU A 103 -0.07 10.58 3.11
N LYS A 104 0.56 10.50 4.27
CA LYS A 104 1.94 10.90 4.45
C LYS A 104 2.87 10.08 3.56
N HIS A 105 2.62 8.77 3.46
CA HIS A 105 3.40 7.90 2.58
C HIS A 105 3.21 8.26 1.11
N TRP A 106 1.98 8.52 0.67
CA TRP A 106 1.72 8.92 -0.73
C TRP A 106 2.45 10.21 -1.08
N LYS A 107 2.42 11.20 -0.19
CA LYS A 107 3.15 12.46 -0.40
C LYS A 107 4.64 12.24 -0.47
N SER A 108 5.18 11.39 0.38
CA SER A 108 6.61 11.05 0.37
C SER A 108 7.02 10.42 -0.96
N ILE A 109 6.21 9.48 -1.46
CA ILE A 109 6.47 8.81 -2.73
C ILE A 109 6.44 9.83 -3.87
N THR A 110 5.45 10.71 -3.88
CA THR A 110 5.31 11.74 -4.92
C THR A 110 6.54 12.64 -5.00
N ARG A 111 7.19 12.90 -3.87
CA ARG A 111 8.39 13.74 -3.84
C ARG A 111 9.66 13.01 -4.24
N GLN A 112 9.73 11.70 -4.05
CA GLN A 112 10.96 10.93 -4.23
C GLN A 112 11.06 10.23 -5.60
N TRP A 113 9.98 10.00 -6.30
CA TRP A 113 9.96 9.25 -7.57
C TRP A 113 9.45 10.04 -8.75
#